data_94d4fcb821697089ecbac3157c85147b
#
_entry.id   94d4fcb821697089ecbac3157c85147b
#
_cell.length_a   1.000
_cell.length_b   1.000
_cell.length_c   1.000
_cell.angle_alpha   90.00
_cell.angle_beta   90.00
_cell.angle_gamma   90.00
#
_symmetry.space_group_name_H-M   'P 1'
#
loop_
_entity.id
_entity.type
_entity.pdbx_description
1 polymer ?
#
loop_
_entity_poly.entity_id
_entity_poly.type
_entity_poly.pdbx_seq_one_letter_code
_entity_poly.pdbx_strand_id
1 'polypeptide(L)'
;MNYKNFKVAAGKTLKSIIISCNVRLAPIATAGVRSLLEYDEMELDTLGDPDAKVAVFGILSDTDKTLSFLFAIMMWQCIDQLCRKALTDYGGKLPTPVHFIFDEFANIGTIPQIEETIAVTRSRNIGITIILQSMSQLESKYDKKAQTIVDCCDSTLFLGGKSNSTNKEIAEMIGKQTINQMTYGESTGQSGSASKNLQIQGRDLIDAAEIGKMSRRKAILLIAGTNPLMDDKFDPHTHKRYCYIVDKRNPNRLHDKPFDFKRYLAGAVSYTHLTLPTT
;
A
#
# COMPACT_ATOMS: atom_id res chain seq x y z
N MET A 1 -18.96 -29.36 -7.99
CA MET A 1 -18.25 -30.50 -7.38
C MET A 1 -18.21 -30.44 -5.86
N ASN A 2 -17.95 -29.30 -5.23
CA ASN A 2 -17.80 -29.13 -3.79
C ASN A 2 -19.07 -29.41 -2.94
N TYR A 3 -20.27 -29.09 -3.43
CA TYR A 3 -21.51 -29.27 -2.67
C TYR A 3 -21.89 -30.75 -2.47
N LYS A 4 -21.59 -31.64 -3.45
CA LYS A 4 -21.80 -33.08 -3.32
C LYS A 4 -20.88 -33.68 -2.26
N ASN A 5 -19.60 -33.27 -2.25
CA ASN A 5 -18.63 -33.72 -1.26
C ASN A 5 -18.96 -33.21 0.15
N PHE A 6 -19.53 -32.01 0.26
CA PHE A 6 -20.02 -31.46 1.52
C PHE A 6 -21.14 -32.29 2.15
N LYS A 7 -22.07 -32.81 1.35
CA LYS A 7 -23.17 -33.67 1.84
C LYS A 7 -22.72 -35.05 2.35
N VAL A 8 -21.54 -35.52 1.93
CA VAL A 8 -20.98 -36.81 2.36
C VAL A 8 -20.30 -36.75 3.72
N ALA A 9 -20.03 -35.55 4.24
CA ALA A 9 -19.39 -35.38 5.54
C ALA A 9 -20.27 -35.93 6.67
N ALA A 10 -19.64 -36.67 7.62
CA ALA A 10 -20.34 -37.23 8.76
C ALA A 10 -20.99 -36.15 9.66
N GLY A 11 -22.11 -36.42 10.30
CA GLY A 11 -23.00 -35.45 10.94
C GLY A 11 -22.34 -34.46 11.91
N LYS A 12 -21.34 -34.86 12.71
CA LYS A 12 -20.61 -33.94 13.60
C LYS A 12 -19.71 -32.99 12.80
N THR A 13 -18.98 -33.50 11.83
CA THR A 13 -18.09 -32.70 10.92
C THR A 13 -18.92 -31.72 10.08
N LEU A 14 -20.06 -32.15 9.56
CA LEU A 14 -20.97 -31.30 8.79
C LEU A 14 -21.48 -30.13 9.66
N LYS A 15 -21.91 -30.40 10.90
CA LYS A 15 -22.34 -29.34 11.83
C LYS A 15 -21.21 -28.31 12.10
N SER A 16 -20.00 -28.78 12.36
CA SER A 16 -18.83 -27.88 12.57
C SER A 16 -18.53 -27.03 11.36
N ILE A 17 -18.60 -27.58 10.13
CA ILE A 17 -18.39 -26.83 8.91
C ILE A 17 -19.49 -25.76 8.75
N ILE A 18 -20.76 -26.10 8.95
CA ILE A 18 -21.90 -25.18 8.85
C ILE A 18 -21.73 -24.03 9.88
N ILE A 19 -21.39 -24.35 11.12
CA ILE A 19 -21.16 -23.32 12.14
C ILE A 19 -20.03 -22.40 11.72
N SER A 20 -18.91 -22.94 11.26
CA SER A 20 -17.76 -22.17 10.80
C SER A 20 -18.11 -21.27 9.60
N CYS A 21 -18.89 -21.78 8.64
CA CYS A 21 -19.39 -20.99 7.52
C CYS A 21 -20.33 -19.87 7.99
N ASN A 22 -21.27 -20.17 8.86
CA ASN A 22 -22.22 -19.18 9.38
C ASN A 22 -21.53 -18.05 10.12
N VAL A 23 -20.52 -18.36 10.97
CA VAL A 23 -19.74 -17.33 11.68
C VAL A 23 -19.00 -16.42 10.69
N ARG A 24 -18.42 -16.98 9.62
CA ARG A 24 -17.69 -16.21 8.62
C ARG A 24 -18.60 -15.39 7.70
N LEU A 25 -19.80 -15.89 7.43
CA LEU A 25 -20.77 -15.22 6.56
C LEU A 25 -21.70 -14.26 7.33
N ALA A 26 -21.75 -14.34 8.66
CA ALA A 26 -22.62 -13.49 9.48
C ALA A 26 -22.46 -11.99 9.20
N PRO A 27 -21.24 -11.44 9.02
CA PRO A 27 -21.07 -10.01 8.70
C PRO A 27 -21.72 -9.61 7.36
N ILE A 28 -21.71 -10.52 6.37
CA ILE A 28 -22.31 -10.30 5.04
C ILE A 28 -23.84 -10.46 5.09
N ALA A 29 -24.34 -11.23 6.03
CA ALA A 29 -25.77 -11.53 6.16
C ALA A 29 -26.60 -10.37 6.77
N THR A 30 -25.97 -9.32 7.25
CA THR A 30 -26.66 -8.13 7.77
C THR A 30 -27.45 -7.43 6.67
N ALA A 31 -28.62 -6.87 7.01
CA ALA A 31 -29.50 -6.22 6.04
C ALA A 31 -28.79 -5.07 5.29
N GLY A 32 -27.98 -4.28 6.00
CA GLY A 32 -27.25 -3.15 5.40
C GLY A 32 -26.20 -3.60 4.39
N VAL A 33 -25.41 -4.65 4.70
CA VAL A 33 -24.41 -5.17 3.77
C VAL A 33 -25.07 -5.88 2.59
N ARG A 34 -26.17 -6.60 2.80
CA ARG A 34 -26.94 -7.20 1.72
C ARG A 34 -27.42 -6.17 0.71
N SER A 35 -28.05 -5.09 1.19
CA SER A 35 -28.51 -4.00 0.33
C SER A 35 -27.37 -3.36 -0.46
N LEU A 36 -26.19 -3.23 0.17
CA LEU A 36 -25.00 -2.67 -0.48
C LEU A 36 -24.44 -3.60 -1.60
N LEU A 37 -24.63 -4.91 -1.47
CA LEU A 37 -24.11 -5.92 -2.41
C LEU A 37 -25.14 -6.41 -3.43
N GLU A 38 -26.35 -5.82 -3.44
CA GLU A 38 -27.46 -6.30 -4.27
C GLU A 38 -27.21 -6.04 -5.76
N TYR A 39 -26.57 -4.92 -6.10
CA TYR A 39 -26.22 -4.54 -7.46
C TYR A 39 -24.91 -3.75 -7.50
N ASP A 40 -24.26 -3.73 -8.68
CA ASP A 40 -23.05 -2.98 -8.90
C ASP A 40 -23.36 -1.56 -9.34
N GLU A 41 -23.08 -0.59 -8.46
CA GLU A 41 -23.22 0.84 -8.72
C GLU A 41 -21.90 1.51 -9.12
N MET A 42 -20.78 0.83 -8.86
CA MET A 42 -19.48 1.47 -8.95
C MET A 42 -18.81 1.29 -10.32
N GLU A 43 -19.22 0.26 -11.07
CA GLU A 43 -18.68 -0.05 -12.40
C GLU A 43 -17.13 -0.01 -12.43
N LEU A 44 -16.50 -0.59 -11.41
CA LEU A 44 -15.04 -0.50 -11.23
C LEU A 44 -14.25 -1.15 -12.37
N ASP A 45 -14.88 -2.01 -13.15
CA ASP A 45 -14.32 -2.63 -14.34
C ASP A 45 -14.13 -1.65 -15.50
N THR A 46 -14.74 -0.47 -15.45
CA THR A 46 -14.59 0.58 -16.47
C THR A 46 -13.42 1.52 -16.25
N LEU A 47 -12.72 1.44 -15.10
CA LEU A 47 -11.66 2.37 -14.73
C LEU A 47 -10.51 2.49 -15.73
N GLY A 48 -10.21 1.41 -16.45
CA GLY A 48 -9.13 1.35 -17.42
C GLY A 48 -9.54 1.57 -18.88
N ASP A 49 -10.81 1.90 -19.13
CA ASP A 49 -11.35 2.08 -20.47
C ASP A 49 -10.83 3.33 -21.18
N PRO A 50 -10.92 3.42 -22.52
CA PRO A 50 -10.49 4.61 -23.24
C PRO A 50 -11.16 5.87 -22.70
N ASP A 51 -10.36 6.93 -22.50
CA ASP A 51 -10.83 8.24 -22.01
C ASP A 51 -11.49 8.25 -20.63
N ALA A 52 -11.38 7.14 -19.87
CA ALA A 52 -11.88 7.10 -18.50
C ALA A 52 -11.18 8.16 -17.62
N LYS A 53 -11.95 9.05 -17.00
CA LYS A 53 -11.48 10.09 -16.08
C LYS A 53 -12.24 9.93 -14.76
N VAL A 54 -11.88 8.89 -14.02
CA VAL A 54 -12.57 8.51 -12.78
C VAL A 54 -11.62 8.57 -11.61
N ALA A 55 -12.07 9.09 -10.47
CA ALA A 55 -11.38 9.00 -9.20
C ALA A 55 -12.32 8.35 -8.17
N VAL A 56 -11.89 7.24 -7.61
CA VAL A 56 -12.64 6.50 -6.58
C VAL A 56 -11.97 6.72 -5.24
N PHE A 57 -12.74 7.13 -4.23
CA PHE A 57 -12.25 7.35 -2.87
C PHE A 57 -12.92 6.35 -1.94
N GLY A 58 -12.14 5.41 -1.41
CA GLY A 58 -12.56 4.46 -0.40
C GLY A 58 -12.21 4.97 1.00
N ILE A 59 -13.22 5.24 1.82
CA ILE A 59 -13.03 5.71 3.19
C ILE A 59 -13.32 4.57 4.15
N LEU A 60 -12.33 4.20 4.96
CA LEU A 60 -12.42 3.17 5.99
C LEU A 60 -12.44 3.81 7.37
N SER A 61 -13.16 3.18 8.31
CA SER A 61 -13.12 3.61 9.71
C SER A 61 -11.78 3.25 10.35
N ASP A 62 -11.20 4.20 11.08
CA ASP A 62 -9.96 3.98 11.83
C ASP A 62 -10.19 3.08 13.06
N THR A 63 -11.38 3.11 13.63
CA THR A 63 -11.72 2.44 14.88
C THR A 63 -12.49 1.14 14.69
N ASP A 64 -13.35 1.06 13.68
CA ASP A 64 -14.15 -0.14 13.38
C ASP A 64 -13.65 -0.82 12.11
N LYS A 65 -13.00 -1.97 12.30
CA LYS A 65 -12.44 -2.79 11.22
C LYS A 65 -13.32 -3.98 10.84
N THR A 66 -14.52 -4.07 11.39
CA THR A 66 -15.43 -5.22 11.22
C THR A 66 -15.70 -5.52 9.74
N LEU A 67 -15.84 -4.48 8.91
CA LEU A 67 -16.13 -4.60 7.48
C LEU A 67 -14.92 -4.36 6.56
N SER A 68 -13.72 -4.18 7.12
CA SER A 68 -12.50 -3.94 6.31
C SER A 68 -12.20 -5.07 5.31
N PHE A 69 -12.62 -6.30 5.62
CA PHE A 69 -12.49 -7.44 4.71
C PHE A 69 -13.30 -7.28 3.41
N LEU A 70 -14.46 -6.62 3.46
CA LEU A 70 -15.26 -6.32 2.26
C LEU A 70 -14.50 -5.41 1.31
N PHE A 71 -13.88 -4.36 1.86
CA PHE A 71 -13.05 -3.47 1.07
C PHE A 71 -11.84 -4.20 0.48
N ALA A 72 -11.19 -5.07 1.26
CA ALA A 72 -10.07 -5.87 0.76
C ALA A 72 -10.48 -6.80 -0.40
N ILE A 73 -11.66 -7.44 -0.30
CA ILE A 73 -12.20 -8.28 -1.39
C ILE A 73 -12.54 -7.43 -2.61
N MET A 74 -13.18 -6.27 -2.42
CA MET A 74 -13.50 -5.34 -3.50
C MET A 74 -12.24 -4.90 -4.25
N MET A 75 -11.18 -4.52 -3.53
CA MET A 75 -9.91 -4.14 -4.15
C MET A 75 -9.27 -5.30 -4.92
N TRP A 76 -9.28 -6.49 -4.35
CA TRP A 76 -8.80 -7.69 -5.03
C TRP A 76 -9.57 -7.95 -6.33
N GLN A 77 -10.91 -7.94 -6.27
CA GLN A 77 -11.76 -8.14 -7.44
C GLN A 77 -11.54 -7.07 -8.51
N CYS A 78 -11.44 -5.80 -8.10
CA CYS A 78 -11.18 -4.70 -9.02
C CYS A 78 -9.84 -4.89 -9.76
N ILE A 79 -8.77 -5.16 -9.03
CA ILE A 79 -7.45 -5.37 -9.65
C ILE A 79 -7.45 -6.59 -10.57
N ASP A 80 -8.06 -7.71 -10.14
CA ASP A 80 -8.15 -8.94 -10.94
C ASP A 80 -8.96 -8.72 -12.23
N GLN A 81 -10.12 -8.06 -12.14
CA GLN A 81 -10.94 -7.71 -13.30
C GLN A 81 -10.21 -6.81 -14.29
N LEU A 82 -9.53 -5.76 -13.80
CA LEU A 82 -8.74 -4.87 -14.65
C LEU A 82 -7.57 -5.62 -15.32
N CYS A 83 -6.90 -6.51 -14.60
CA CYS A 83 -5.85 -7.35 -15.19
C CYS A 83 -6.38 -8.28 -16.27
N ARG A 84 -7.55 -8.90 -16.07
CA ARG A 84 -8.21 -9.76 -17.06
C ARG A 84 -8.63 -8.95 -18.27
N LYS A 85 -9.31 -7.81 -18.06
CA LYS A 85 -9.78 -6.92 -19.14
C LYS A 85 -8.62 -6.42 -19.98
N ALA A 86 -7.48 -6.09 -19.36
CA ALA A 86 -6.27 -5.74 -20.08
C ALA A 86 -5.83 -6.85 -21.06
N LEU A 87 -5.98 -8.13 -20.64
CA LEU A 87 -5.60 -9.27 -21.48
C LEU A 87 -6.61 -9.56 -22.58
N THR A 88 -7.91 -9.61 -22.24
CA THR A 88 -8.97 -10.05 -23.14
C THR A 88 -9.36 -9.00 -24.15
N ASP A 89 -9.48 -7.74 -23.69
CA ASP A 89 -10.11 -6.69 -24.48
C ASP A 89 -9.07 -5.74 -25.12
N TYR A 90 -7.90 -5.60 -24.48
CA TYR A 90 -6.91 -4.60 -24.88
C TYR A 90 -5.52 -5.15 -25.21
N GLY A 91 -5.42 -6.45 -25.47
CA GLY A 91 -4.17 -7.06 -25.97
C GLY A 91 -3.01 -7.02 -24.98
N GLY A 92 -3.30 -6.94 -23.69
CA GLY A 92 -2.33 -7.06 -22.58
C GLY A 92 -2.12 -5.81 -21.74
N LYS A 93 -2.65 -4.64 -22.14
CA LYS A 93 -2.42 -3.37 -21.42
C LYS A 93 -3.66 -2.49 -21.47
N LEU A 94 -4.09 -1.97 -20.34
CA LEU A 94 -5.18 -1.01 -20.29
C LEU A 94 -4.85 0.27 -21.08
N PRO A 95 -5.79 0.81 -21.86
CA PRO A 95 -5.59 2.05 -22.61
C PRO A 95 -5.41 3.26 -21.70
N THR A 96 -6.18 3.34 -20.60
CA THR A 96 -6.04 4.39 -19.59
C THR A 96 -5.30 3.84 -18.38
N PRO A 97 -4.21 4.49 -17.91
CA PRO A 97 -3.52 4.06 -16.70
C PRO A 97 -4.43 4.11 -15.48
N VAL A 98 -4.40 3.05 -14.68
CA VAL A 98 -5.10 3.01 -13.38
C VAL A 98 -4.06 3.01 -12.26
N HIS A 99 -4.24 3.87 -11.26
CA HIS A 99 -3.32 3.93 -10.13
C HIS A 99 -4.06 3.75 -8.81
N PHE A 100 -3.70 2.70 -8.08
CA PHE A 100 -4.19 2.44 -6.73
C PHE A 100 -3.24 3.11 -5.72
N ILE A 101 -3.79 3.92 -4.83
CA ILE A 101 -3.05 4.54 -3.73
C ILE A 101 -3.66 4.03 -2.43
N PHE A 102 -2.94 3.15 -1.75
CA PHE A 102 -3.34 2.58 -0.48
C PHE A 102 -2.68 3.35 0.67
N ASP A 103 -3.37 4.38 1.14
CA ASP A 103 -2.99 5.10 2.35
C ASP A 103 -3.27 4.21 3.56
N GLU A 104 -2.27 4.04 4.44
CA GLU A 104 -2.34 3.14 5.59
C GLU A 104 -2.73 1.69 5.20
N PHE A 105 -1.97 1.08 4.29
CA PHE A 105 -2.23 -0.25 3.73
C PHE A 105 -2.49 -1.34 4.79
N ALA A 106 -1.85 -1.21 5.95
CA ALA A 106 -2.08 -2.13 7.06
C ALA A 106 -3.52 -2.11 7.61
N ASN A 107 -4.29 -1.03 7.38
CA ASN A 107 -5.66 -0.88 7.88
C ASN A 107 -6.73 -1.41 6.91
N ILE A 108 -6.40 -1.60 5.65
CA ILE A 108 -7.36 -2.01 4.60
C ILE A 108 -7.94 -3.42 4.76
N GLY A 109 -7.39 -4.24 5.63
CA GLY A 109 -7.67 -5.68 5.63
C GLY A 109 -6.59 -6.43 4.84
N THR A 110 -6.66 -7.74 4.79
CA THR A 110 -5.72 -8.54 4.00
C THR A 110 -6.30 -8.71 2.60
N ILE A 111 -5.68 -8.07 1.60
CA ILE A 111 -6.07 -8.25 0.19
C ILE A 111 -5.57 -9.62 -0.25
N PRO A 112 -6.47 -10.53 -0.72
CA PRO A 112 -6.05 -11.86 -1.13
C PRO A 112 -5.05 -11.81 -2.30
N GLN A 113 -4.02 -12.64 -2.25
CA GLN A 113 -3.06 -12.84 -3.35
C GLN A 113 -2.42 -11.55 -3.91
N ILE A 114 -2.34 -10.49 -3.08
CA ILE A 114 -1.78 -9.21 -3.52
C ILE A 114 -0.31 -9.36 -3.93
N GLU A 115 0.45 -10.22 -3.26
CA GLU A 115 1.86 -10.49 -3.55
C GLU A 115 2.08 -11.08 -4.95
N GLU A 116 1.14 -11.85 -5.45
CA GLU A 116 1.19 -12.42 -6.80
C GLU A 116 0.67 -11.41 -7.83
N THR A 117 -0.39 -10.70 -7.46
CA THR A 117 -1.08 -9.76 -8.34
C THR A 117 -0.21 -8.54 -8.63
N ILE A 118 0.47 -7.98 -7.62
CA ILE A 118 1.30 -6.77 -7.78
C ILE A 118 2.44 -6.98 -8.80
N ALA A 119 2.96 -8.19 -8.91
CA ALA A 119 4.02 -8.52 -9.86
C ALA A 119 3.61 -8.35 -11.33
N VAL A 120 2.32 -8.51 -11.64
CA VAL A 120 1.80 -8.44 -13.00
C VAL A 120 1.15 -7.10 -13.37
N THR A 121 0.75 -6.31 -12.38
CA THR A 121 0.00 -5.06 -12.59
C THR A 121 0.74 -4.04 -13.45
N ARG A 122 2.05 -3.91 -13.27
CA ARG A 122 2.90 -3.00 -14.05
C ARG A 122 2.76 -3.23 -15.56
N SER A 123 2.81 -4.49 -15.99
CA SER A 123 2.67 -4.84 -17.40
C SER A 123 1.27 -4.52 -17.96
N ARG A 124 0.26 -4.39 -17.09
CA ARG A 124 -1.14 -4.10 -17.43
C ARG A 124 -1.49 -2.62 -17.42
N ASN A 125 -0.50 -1.72 -17.23
CA ASN A 125 -0.70 -0.29 -17.05
C ASN A 125 -1.43 0.07 -15.74
N ILE A 126 -1.23 -0.74 -14.71
CA ILE A 126 -1.78 -0.55 -13.37
C ILE A 126 -0.63 -0.26 -12.42
N GLY A 127 -0.64 0.92 -11.81
CA GLY A 127 0.31 1.32 -10.76
C GLY A 127 -0.29 1.06 -9.37
N ILE A 128 0.56 0.67 -8.42
CA ILE A 128 0.16 0.51 -7.02
C ILE A 128 1.15 1.26 -6.15
N THR A 129 0.64 2.13 -5.29
CA THR A 129 1.39 2.80 -4.23
C THR A 129 0.90 2.31 -2.89
N ILE A 130 1.80 1.78 -2.08
CA ILE A 130 1.53 1.29 -0.73
C ILE A 130 2.19 2.23 0.26
N ILE A 131 1.41 2.78 1.21
CA ILE A 131 1.91 3.64 2.26
C ILE A 131 1.78 2.92 3.60
N LEU A 132 2.86 2.93 4.38
CA LEU A 132 2.98 2.24 5.65
C LEU A 132 3.62 3.15 6.69
N GLN A 133 3.26 3.00 7.94
CA GLN A 133 3.96 3.67 9.05
C GLN A 133 5.25 2.92 9.43
N SER A 134 5.28 1.60 9.24
CA SER A 134 6.46 0.76 9.48
C SER A 134 6.37 -0.54 8.69
N MET A 135 7.51 -1.15 8.41
CA MET A 135 7.58 -2.44 7.73
C MET A 135 6.98 -3.56 8.58
N SER A 136 7.11 -3.49 9.90
CA SER A 136 6.52 -4.46 10.81
C SER A 136 4.99 -4.57 10.72
N GLN A 137 4.30 -3.51 10.27
CA GLN A 137 2.87 -3.58 10.00
C GLN A 137 2.56 -4.49 8.79
N LEU A 138 3.39 -4.42 7.75
CA LEU A 138 3.25 -5.28 6.59
C LEU A 138 3.54 -6.74 6.95
N GLU A 139 4.62 -6.99 7.69
CA GLU A 139 5.02 -8.31 8.16
C GLU A 139 3.93 -8.96 9.04
N SER A 140 3.37 -8.21 9.99
CA SER A 140 2.32 -8.74 10.87
C SER A 140 1.05 -9.15 10.13
N LYS A 141 0.82 -8.61 8.93
CA LYS A 141 -0.38 -8.85 8.12
C LYS A 141 -0.19 -9.90 7.04
N TYR A 142 0.96 -9.88 6.40
CA TYR A 142 1.26 -10.73 5.25
C TYR A 142 2.33 -11.79 5.53
N ASP A 143 2.89 -11.80 6.76
CA ASP A 143 3.89 -12.76 7.21
C ASP A 143 5.05 -12.82 6.18
N LYS A 144 5.48 -14.01 5.77
CA LYS A 144 6.58 -14.18 4.80
C LYS A 144 6.33 -13.55 3.42
N LYS A 145 5.07 -13.30 3.07
CA LYS A 145 4.68 -12.66 1.81
C LYS A 145 4.96 -11.15 1.78
N ALA A 146 5.19 -10.54 2.95
CA ALA A 146 5.52 -9.12 3.06
C ALA A 146 6.75 -8.76 2.24
N GLN A 147 7.80 -9.57 2.29
CA GLN A 147 9.03 -9.35 1.53
C GLN A 147 8.76 -9.37 0.01
N THR A 148 7.96 -10.31 -0.47
CA THR A 148 7.58 -10.38 -1.90
C THR A 148 6.86 -9.10 -2.36
N ILE A 149 5.99 -8.52 -1.51
CA ILE A 149 5.32 -7.26 -1.81
C ILE A 149 6.33 -6.12 -1.96
N VAL A 150 7.30 -6.03 -1.05
CA VAL A 150 8.37 -5.01 -1.10
C VAL A 150 9.24 -5.18 -2.34
N ASP A 151 9.65 -6.42 -2.64
CA ASP A 151 10.50 -6.75 -3.79
C ASP A 151 9.83 -6.43 -5.14
N CYS A 152 8.49 -6.43 -5.19
CA CYS A 152 7.74 -6.02 -6.37
C CYS A 152 7.63 -4.50 -6.55
N CYS A 153 8.06 -3.71 -5.55
CA CYS A 153 8.04 -2.25 -5.61
C CYS A 153 9.36 -1.73 -6.20
N ASP A 154 9.32 -1.19 -7.41
CA ASP A 154 10.51 -0.60 -8.07
C ASP A 154 11.10 0.60 -7.31
N SER A 155 10.29 1.29 -6.53
CA SER A 155 10.68 2.50 -5.82
C SER A 155 10.23 2.47 -4.36
N THR A 156 11.12 2.84 -3.46
CA THR A 156 10.83 2.99 -2.03
C THR A 156 11.15 4.41 -1.60
N LEU A 157 10.15 5.13 -1.11
CA LEU A 157 10.30 6.47 -0.55
C LEU A 157 10.21 6.41 0.96
N PHE A 158 11.33 6.64 1.64
CA PHE A 158 11.39 6.70 3.09
C PHE A 158 11.33 8.14 3.59
N LEU A 159 10.28 8.44 4.35
CA LEU A 159 10.02 9.79 4.87
C LEU A 159 10.51 9.99 6.32
N GLY A 160 11.33 9.08 6.81
CA GLY A 160 11.78 9.09 8.19
C GLY A 160 10.84 8.33 9.13
N GLY A 161 11.39 7.81 10.22
CA GLY A 161 10.61 7.05 11.20
C GLY A 161 11.45 6.74 12.44
N LYS A 162 10.77 6.30 13.51
CA LYS A 162 11.40 5.88 14.77
C LYS A 162 11.57 4.36 14.88
N SER A 163 10.98 3.59 13.95
CA SER A 163 11.08 2.13 13.96
C SER A 163 12.49 1.68 13.64
N ASN A 164 13.13 1.03 14.61
CA ASN A 164 14.50 0.54 14.45
C ASN A 164 14.59 -0.60 13.40
N SER A 165 13.54 -1.44 13.28
CA SER A 165 13.49 -2.48 12.25
C SER A 165 13.43 -1.85 10.86
N THR A 166 12.53 -0.91 10.62
CA THR A 166 12.43 -0.18 9.35
C THR A 166 13.73 0.55 9.01
N ASN A 167 14.36 1.22 10.00
CA ASN A 167 15.63 1.92 9.77
C ASN A 167 16.76 0.95 9.36
N LYS A 168 16.80 -0.25 9.93
CA LYS A 168 17.77 -1.28 9.53
C LYS A 168 17.53 -1.76 8.11
N GLU A 169 16.30 -2.04 7.74
CA GLU A 169 15.96 -2.46 6.37
C GLU A 169 16.32 -1.39 5.35
N ILE A 170 16.02 -0.12 5.64
CA ILE A 170 16.41 1.00 4.76
C ILE A 170 17.94 1.09 4.66
N ALA A 171 18.68 0.93 5.76
CA ALA A 171 20.16 0.93 5.74
C ALA A 171 20.71 -0.22 4.88
N GLU A 172 20.12 -1.41 4.97
CA GLU A 172 20.49 -2.58 4.18
C GLU A 172 20.20 -2.36 2.68
N MET A 173 19.05 -1.75 2.34
CA MET A 173 18.68 -1.40 0.96
C MET A 173 19.63 -0.34 0.37
N ILE A 174 20.08 0.62 1.17
CA ILE A 174 21.06 1.65 0.75
C ILE A 174 22.41 1.00 0.44
N GLY A 175 22.79 -0.02 1.23
CA GLY A 175 24.00 -0.80 1.00
C GLY A 175 25.25 -0.24 1.67
N LYS A 176 26.40 -0.79 1.28
CA LYS A 176 27.70 -0.55 1.91
C LYS A 176 28.69 0.07 0.93
N GLN A 177 29.59 0.88 1.48
CA GLN A 177 30.78 1.36 0.76
C GLN A 177 32.05 0.70 1.31
N THR A 178 33.01 0.52 0.45
CA THR A 178 34.32 0.05 0.85
C THR A 178 35.16 1.21 1.35
N ILE A 179 35.62 1.14 2.58
CA ILE A 179 36.56 2.10 3.16
C ILE A 179 37.92 1.45 3.36
N ASN A 180 38.97 2.21 3.05
CA ASN A 180 40.35 1.82 3.35
C ASN A 180 40.73 2.43 4.70
N GLN A 181 40.87 1.59 5.71
CA GLN A 181 41.30 2.02 7.04
C GLN A 181 42.78 1.67 7.21
N MET A 182 43.62 2.70 7.43
CA MET A 182 45.00 2.50 7.79
C MET A 182 45.12 2.45 9.33
N THR A 183 45.54 1.32 9.84
CA THR A 183 45.87 1.19 11.25
C THR A 183 47.37 1.31 11.42
N TYR A 184 47.80 2.27 12.24
CA TYR A 184 49.22 2.47 12.60
C TYR A 184 49.47 1.79 13.93
N GLY A 185 50.36 0.81 13.97
CA GLY A 185 50.85 0.24 15.21
C GLY A 185 52.28 0.73 15.46
N GLU A 186 52.47 1.46 16.54
CA GLU A 186 53.81 1.81 17.07
C GLU A 186 54.11 0.93 18.29
N SER A 187 55.22 0.18 18.21
CA SER A 187 55.74 -0.52 19.37
C SER A 187 56.93 0.26 19.95
N THR A 188 56.74 0.80 21.16
CA THR A 188 57.80 1.47 21.91
C THR A 188 58.60 0.46 22.72
N GLY A 189 59.60 -0.16 22.09
CA GLY A 189 60.60 -1.06 22.70
C GLY A 189 61.97 -0.78 22.10
N GLN A 190 63.04 -1.37 22.67
CA GLN A 190 64.45 -1.18 22.25
C GLN A 190 64.72 -1.55 20.78
N SER A 191 63.74 -2.05 20.06
CA SER A 191 63.72 -2.33 18.61
C SER A 191 62.37 -1.87 18.08
N GLY A 192 62.12 -0.56 18.04
CA GLY A 192 60.87 0.01 17.56
C GLY A 192 60.56 -0.39 16.12
N SER A 193 59.47 -1.08 15.88
CA SER A 193 58.96 -1.34 14.54
C SER A 193 57.64 -0.63 14.34
N ALA A 194 57.50 0.12 13.25
CA ALA A 194 56.27 0.72 12.81
C ALA A 194 55.65 -0.20 11.76
N SER A 195 54.48 -0.75 12.03
CA SER A 195 53.70 -1.52 11.04
C SER A 195 52.54 -0.71 10.54
N LYS A 196 52.41 -0.59 9.22
CA LYS A 196 51.22 -0.06 8.54
C LYS A 196 50.40 -1.25 8.06
N ASN A 197 49.20 -1.37 8.59
CA ASN A 197 48.27 -2.38 8.12
C ASN A 197 47.10 -1.71 7.39
N LEU A 198 46.90 -2.04 6.12
CA LEU A 198 45.80 -1.58 5.32
C LEU A 198 44.65 -2.58 5.48
N GLN A 199 43.59 -2.18 6.19
CA GLN A 199 42.37 -2.95 6.29
C GLN A 199 41.35 -2.40 5.32
N ILE A 200 40.84 -3.24 4.43
CA ILE A 200 39.71 -2.94 3.57
C ILE A 200 38.47 -3.43 4.30
N GLN A 201 37.59 -2.49 4.72
CA GLN A 201 36.37 -2.81 5.45
C GLN A 201 35.16 -2.24 4.76
N GLY A 202 34.08 -3.03 4.69
CA GLY A 202 32.76 -2.54 4.26
C GLY A 202 32.09 -1.76 5.39
N ARG A 203 31.73 -0.52 5.16
CA ARG A 203 30.92 0.29 6.07
C ARG A 203 29.59 0.61 5.43
N ASP A 204 28.50 0.57 6.20
CA ASP A 204 27.22 1.06 5.71
C ASP A 204 27.34 2.51 5.23
N LEU A 205 26.75 2.83 4.08
CA LEU A 205 26.71 4.20 3.54
C LEU A 205 26.06 5.14 4.54
N ILE A 206 25.00 4.67 5.20
CA ILE A 206 24.33 5.28 6.32
C ILE A 206 23.83 4.18 7.26
N ASP A 207 24.09 4.27 8.54
CA ASP A 207 23.64 3.25 9.47
C ASP A 207 22.21 3.53 10.00
N ALA A 208 21.60 2.51 10.63
CA ALA A 208 20.23 2.61 11.15
C ALA A 208 20.07 3.71 12.21
N ALA A 209 21.13 4.01 12.99
CA ALA A 209 21.10 5.06 14.01
C ALA A 209 21.19 6.45 13.37
N GLU A 210 21.96 6.59 12.30
CA GLU A 210 22.05 7.82 11.51
C GLU A 210 20.69 8.09 10.81
N ILE A 211 20.07 7.06 10.23
CA ILE A 211 18.71 7.15 9.64
C ILE A 211 17.69 7.60 10.71
N GLY A 212 17.75 7.02 11.90
CA GLY A 212 16.88 7.40 13.03
C GLY A 212 17.04 8.85 13.50
N LYS A 213 18.19 9.46 13.22
CA LYS A 213 18.49 10.86 13.52
C LYS A 213 18.30 11.81 12.33
N MET A 214 17.91 11.27 11.18
CA MET A 214 17.70 12.06 9.98
C MET A 214 16.71 13.20 10.23
N SER A 215 17.01 14.38 9.66
CA SER A 215 16.12 15.53 9.77
C SER A 215 14.71 15.19 9.22
N ARG A 216 13.68 15.64 9.92
CA ARG A 216 12.27 15.48 9.47
C ARG A 216 11.98 16.14 8.11
N ARG A 217 12.86 17.02 7.64
CA ARG A 217 12.74 17.67 6.32
C ARG A 217 13.30 16.80 5.20
N LYS A 218 14.10 15.78 5.52
CA LYS A 218 14.74 14.91 4.53
C LYS A 218 13.91 13.65 4.25
N ALA A 219 14.07 13.17 3.04
CA ALA A 219 13.56 11.89 2.57
C ALA A 219 14.67 11.11 1.86
N ILE A 220 14.57 9.79 1.84
CA ILE A 220 15.45 8.91 1.08
C ILE A 220 14.59 8.24 0.00
N LEU A 221 15.03 8.32 -1.24
CA LEU A 221 14.40 7.68 -2.38
C LEU A 221 15.35 6.59 -2.92
N LEU A 222 14.84 5.38 -2.97
CA LEU A 222 15.49 4.22 -3.54
C LEU A 222 14.73 3.82 -4.80
N ILE A 223 15.41 3.73 -5.93
CA ILE A 223 14.83 3.29 -7.20
C ILE A 223 15.70 2.15 -7.72
N ALA A 224 15.09 1.06 -8.13
CA ALA A 224 15.81 -0.09 -8.66
C ALA A 224 16.74 0.32 -9.80
N GLY A 225 18.02 -0.10 -9.72
CA GLY A 225 19.03 0.21 -10.72
C GLY A 225 19.65 1.61 -10.63
N THR A 226 19.34 2.40 -9.60
CA THR A 226 19.96 3.72 -9.37
C THR A 226 20.62 3.80 -8.00
N ASN A 227 21.50 4.78 -7.82
CA ASN A 227 22.06 5.08 -6.52
C ASN A 227 20.97 5.68 -5.61
N PRO A 228 21.04 5.40 -4.28
CA PRO A 228 20.16 6.05 -3.31
C PRO A 228 20.24 7.57 -3.38
N LEU A 229 19.11 8.23 -3.28
CA LEU A 229 18.97 9.68 -3.30
C LEU A 229 18.46 10.17 -1.95
N MET A 230 19.09 11.21 -1.39
CA MET A 230 18.59 11.90 -0.20
C MET A 230 18.35 13.36 -0.54
N ASP A 231 17.13 13.83 -0.33
CA ASP A 231 16.76 15.21 -0.62
C ASP A 231 15.74 15.76 0.39
N ASP A 232 15.44 17.04 0.28
CA ASP A 232 14.40 17.66 1.08
C ASP A 232 13.01 17.20 0.63
N LYS A 233 12.13 17.00 1.59
CA LYS A 233 10.72 16.71 1.32
C LYS A 233 10.09 17.89 0.60
N PHE A 234 9.24 17.59 -0.37
CA PHE A 234 8.41 18.60 -0.99
C PHE A 234 7.51 19.28 0.04
N ASP A 235 7.48 20.60 0.05
CA ASP A 235 6.55 21.38 0.87
C ASP A 235 5.22 21.58 0.10
N PRO A 236 4.12 20.93 0.51
CA PRO A 236 2.82 21.05 -0.16
C PRO A 236 2.30 22.49 -0.23
N HIS A 237 2.70 23.34 0.73
CA HIS A 237 2.27 24.74 0.78
C HIS A 237 2.78 25.56 -0.43
N THR A 238 3.86 25.12 -1.04
CA THR A 238 4.44 25.78 -2.23
C THR A 238 3.73 25.37 -3.54
N HIS A 239 2.87 24.35 -3.48
CA HIS A 239 2.19 23.88 -4.68
C HIS A 239 1.08 24.84 -5.13
N LYS A 240 1.02 25.12 -6.43
CA LYS A 240 0.03 26.07 -7.01
C LYS A 240 -1.42 25.75 -6.66
N ARG A 241 -1.74 24.47 -6.49
CA ARG A 241 -3.10 23.99 -6.16
C ARG A 241 -3.36 23.82 -4.67
N TYR A 242 -2.39 24.17 -3.80
CA TYR A 242 -2.58 24.05 -2.36
C TYR A 242 -3.78 24.85 -1.83
N CYS A 243 -4.03 26.02 -2.43
CA CYS A 243 -5.19 26.84 -2.10
C CYS A 243 -6.54 26.10 -2.25
N TYR A 244 -6.64 25.14 -3.17
CA TYR A 244 -7.86 24.34 -3.34
C TYR A 244 -8.13 23.36 -2.19
N ILE A 245 -7.12 23.02 -1.43
CA ILE A 245 -7.23 22.09 -0.29
C ILE A 245 -7.60 22.83 0.99
N VAL A 246 -6.99 24.00 1.24
CA VAL A 246 -7.01 24.68 2.55
C VAL A 246 -7.84 25.95 2.56
N ASP A 247 -7.99 26.64 1.43
CA ASP A 247 -8.70 27.91 1.39
C ASP A 247 -10.22 27.71 1.58
N LYS A 248 -10.72 28.07 2.76
CA LYS A 248 -12.15 28.04 3.10
C LYS A 248 -13.00 28.93 2.18
N ARG A 249 -12.39 29.87 1.48
CA ARG A 249 -13.03 30.80 0.54
C ARG A 249 -13.14 30.23 -0.87
N ASN A 250 -12.54 29.06 -1.12
CA ASN A 250 -12.63 28.42 -2.42
C ASN A 250 -14.08 27.97 -2.69
N PRO A 251 -14.78 28.53 -3.70
CA PRO A 251 -16.16 28.17 -4.01
C PRO A 251 -16.32 26.71 -4.47
N ASN A 252 -15.22 26.09 -4.95
CA ASN A 252 -15.18 24.70 -5.34
C ASN A 252 -14.85 23.76 -4.17
N ARG A 253 -14.75 24.27 -2.96
CA ARG A 253 -14.62 23.45 -1.77
C ARG A 253 -15.94 22.71 -1.56
N LEU A 254 -16.02 21.51 -2.10
CA LEU A 254 -17.17 20.64 -1.98
C LEU A 254 -17.37 20.26 -0.51
N HIS A 255 -18.39 20.93 0.08
CA HIS A 255 -19.12 20.50 1.24
C HIS A 255 -18.36 20.24 2.55
N ASP A 256 -18.35 21.25 3.42
CA ASP A 256 -18.13 21.11 4.87
C ASP A 256 -19.24 20.26 5.57
N LYS A 257 -20.12 19.63 4.82
CA LYS A 257 -21.13 18.74 5.38
C LYS A 257 -20.61 17.32 5.37
N PRO A 258 -20.38 16.70 6.54
CA PRO A 258 -20.07 15.29 6.59
C PRO A 258 -21.18 14.51 5.88
N PHE A 259 -20.79 13.45 5.19
CA PHE A 259 -21.75 12.53 4.55
C PHE A 259 -22.71 12.00 5.63
N ASP A 260 -23.99 12.26 5.46
CA ASP A 260 -25.03 11.81 6.39
C ASP A 260 -25.45 10.37 6.04
N PHE A 261 -24.73 9.43 6.59
CA PHE A 261 -24.98 8.00 6.40
C PHE A 261 -26.38 7.57 6.86
N LYS A 262 -26.92 8.20 7.90
CA LYS A 262 -28.29 7.90 8.36
C LYS A 262 -29.34 8.33 7.34
N ARG A 263 -29.15 9.48 6.73
CA ARG A 263 -30.01 9.99 5.68
C ARG A 263 -29.91 9.15 4.40
N TYR A 264 -28.73 8.69 4.07
CA TYR A 264 -28.47 7.76 2.97
C TYR A 264 -29.21 6.43 3.18
N LEU A 265 -29.05 5.79 4.34
CA LEU A 265 -29.74 4.53 4.67
C LEU A 265 -31.26 4.67 4.74
N ALA A 266 -31.76 5.85 5.03
CA ALA A 266 -33.21 6.14 5.06
C ALA A 266 -33.82 6.30 3.65
N GLY A 267 -33.04 6.09 2.57
CA GLY A 267 -33.53 6.26 1.18
C GLY A 267 -33.91 7.71 0.79
N ALA A 268 -33.54 8.69 1.62
CA ALA A 268 -33.82 10.10 1.39
C ALA A 268 -32.81 10.79 0.48
N VAL A 269 -31.83 10.07 -0.03
CA VAL A 269 -30.86 10.55 -1.00
C VAL A 269 -31.16 9.91 -2.34
N SER A 270 -31.81 10.64 -3.21
CA SER A 270 -31.85 10.36 -4.63
C SER A 270 -30.41 10.46 -5.13
N TYR A 271 -29.89 9.39 -5.72
CA TYR A 271 -28.59 9.42 -6.39
C TYR A 271 -28.64 10.42 -7.53
N THR A 272 -28.06 11.56 -7.31
CA THR A 272 -27.53 12.33 -8.42
C THR A 272 -26.09 11.85 -8.59
N HIS A 273 -25.78 11.24 -9.71
CA HIS A 273 -24.42 11.07 -10.16
C HIS A 273 -23.69 12.36 -9.92
N LEU A 274 -22.69 12.36 -9.05
CA LEU A 274 -21.76 13.48 -8.89
C LEU A 274 -20.89 13.51 -10.16
N THR A 275 -21.47 14.01 -11.25
CA THR A 275 -20.70 14.47 -12.38
C THR A 275 -19.93 15.69 -11.91
N LEU A 276 -18.60 15.57 -11.82
CA LEU A 276 -17.75 16.74 -11.69
C LEU A 276 -18.07 17.69 -12.83
N PRO A 277 -18.27 19.01 -12.57
CA PRO A 277 -18.48 19.95 -13.63
C PRO A 277 -17.27 19.93 -14.57
N THR A 278 -17.51 19.58 -15.82
CA THR A 278 -16.56 19.74 -16.92
C THR A 278 -16.43 21.21 -17.23
N THR A 279 -15.42 21.87 -16.72
CA THR A 279 -14.81 23.10 -17.28
C THR A 279 -13.32 23.09 -17.03
#